data_4a45f08fd57c17507bd54f460cd2528f
#
_entry.id   4a45f08fd57c17507bd54f460cd2528f
#
_cell.length_a   1.000
_cell.length_b   1.000
_cell.length_c   1.000
_cell.angle_alpha   90.00
_cell.angle_beta   90.00
_cell.angle_gamma   90.00
#
_symmetry.space_group_name_H-M   'P 1'
#
loop_
_entity.id
_entity.type
_entity.pdbx_description
1 polymer ?
#
loop_
_entity_poly.entity_id
_entity_poly.type
_entity_poly.pdbx_seq_one_letter_code
_entity_poly.pdbx_strand_id
1 'polypeptide(L)'
;GPLPGAREFVSRCRERGLKLAVASAADLMKVEMNLRELQFPPGTFDTVVTGSDVARKKPHPDIFLTAAKRLGLDPRECLVVEDAVNGVRAAKAAGCRCLGILTSFSADDLHEADWHAPDLASAPAECLEW
;
A
#
# COMPACT_ATOMS: atom_id res chain seq x y z
N GLY A 1 10.86 -13.67 -0.41
CA GLY A 1 10.36 -13.87 0.95
C GLY A 1 9.51 -12.72 1.44
N PRO A 2 8.94 -12.82 2.64
CA PRO A 2 8.13 -11.74 3.17
C PRO A 2 8.97 -10.49 3.39
N LEU A 3 8.35 -9.32 3.19
CA LEU A 3 9.01 -8.05 3.47
C LEU A 3 9.28 -7.93 4.97
N PRO A 4 10.53 -7.60 5.38
CA PRO A 4 10.84 -7.42 6.80
C PRO A 4 9.93 -6.38 7.45
N GLY A 5 9.34 -6.74 8.57
CA GLY A 5 8.47 -5.85 9.34
C GLY A 5 7.05 -5.72 8.84
N ALA A 6 6.65 -6.47 7.79
CA ALA A 6 5.30 -6.34 7.22
C ALA A 6 4.21 -6.68 8.23
N ARG A 7 4.36 -7.78 8.95
CA ARG A 7 3.37 -8.22 9.94
C ARG A 7 3.27 -7.24 11.11
N GLU A 8 4.40 -6.78 11.60
CA GLU A 8 4.47 -5.82 12.70
C GLU A 8 3.88 -4.47 12.29
N PHE A 9 4.14 -4.04 11.05
CA PHE A 9 3.58 -2.80 10.52
C PHE A 9 2.05 -2.88 10.43
N VAL A 10 1.53 -3.98 9.90
CA VAL A 10 0.08 -4.21 9.81
C VAL A 10 -0.54 -4.24 11.20
N SER A 11 0.09 -4.94 12.16
CA SER A 11 -0.39 -4.98 13.55
C SER A 11 -0.45 -3.58 14.16
N ARG A 12 0.58 -2.76 13.93
CA ARG A 12 0.61 -1.38 14.43
C ARG A 12 -0.54 -0.56 13.84
N CYS A 13 -0.81 -0.71 12.56
CA CYS A 13 -1.93 -0.03 11.92
C CYS A 13 -3.25 -0.42 12.56
N ARG A 14 -3.46 -1.71 12.79
CA ARG A 14 -4.70 -2.18 13.41
C ARG A 14 -4.84 -1.70 14.85
N GLU A 15 -3.77 -1.71 15.62
CA GLU A 15 -3.78 -1.19 17.00
C GLU A 15 -4.15 0.29 17.05
N ARG A 16 -3.82 1.05 16.02
CA ARG A 16 -4.16 2.46 15.90
C ARG A 16 -5.57 2.68 15.34
N GLY A 17 -6.31 1.62 15.06
CA GLY A 17 -7.65 1.71 14.50
C GLY A 17 -7.69 2.09 13.02
N LEU A 18 -6.58 1.96 12.31
CA LEU A 18 -6.52 2.27 10.88
C LEU A 18 -7.16 1.15 10.05
N LYS A 19 -7.83 1.53 8.99
CA LYS A 19 -8.34 0.59 8.00
C LYS A 19 -7.23 0.16 7.06
N LEU A 20 -7.31 -1.07 6.57
CA LEU A 20 -6.27 -1.67 5.74
C LEU A 20 -6.84 -2.18 4.43
N ALA A 21 -6.13 -1.89 3.34
CA ALA A 21 -6.47 -2.39 2.02
C ALA A 21 -5.23 -2.97 1.34
N VAL A 22 -5.45 -3.96 0.50
CA VAL A 22 -4.45 -4.41 -0.47
C VAL A 22 -4.87 -3.89 -1.84
N ALA A 23 -3.92 -3.30 -2.56
CA ALA A 23 -4.13 -2.81 -3.91
C ALA A 23 -3.04 -3.40 -4.82
N SER A 24 -3.41 -4.35 -5.66
CA SER A 24 -2.48 -5.12 -6.47
C SER A 24 -2.93 -5.24 -7.92
N ALA A 25 -2.00 -5.14 -8.86
CA ALA A 25 -2.27 -5.39 -10.27
C ALA A 25 -2.51 -6.89 -10.56
N ALA A 26 -2.11 -7.78 -9.63
CA ALA A 26 -2.34 -9.22 -9.77
C ALA A 26 -3.83 -9.56 -9.61
N ASP A 27 -4.23 -10.73 -10.12
CA ASP A 27 -5.60 -11.19 -9.93
C ASP A 27 -5.86 -11.61 -8.47
N LEU A 28 -7.15 -11.73 -8.12
CA LEU A 28 -7.56 -12.00 -6.75
C LEU A 28 -6.97 -13.31 -6.21
N MET A 29 -6.97 -14.35 -7.01
CA MET A 29 -6.44 -15.67 -6.59
C MET A 29 -4.97 -15.54 -6.18
N LYS A 30 -4.16 -14.87 -7.01
CA LYS A 30 -2.74 -14.69 -6.74
C LYS A 30 -2.51 -13.83 -5.49
N VAL A 31 -3.30 -12.78 -5.32
CA VAL A 31 -3.23 -11.94 -4.11
C VAL A 31 -3.54 -12.77 -2.87
N GLU A 32 -4.60 -13.56 -2.89
CA GLU A 32 -4.98 -14.40 -1.75
C GLU A 32 -3.91 -15.43 -1.42
N MET A 33 -3.29 -16.03 -2.44
CA MET A 33 -2.17 -16.96 -2.22
C MET A 33 -0.99 -16.26 -1.57
N ASN A 34 -0.63 -15.06 -2.06
CA ASN A 34 0.48 -14.29 -1.49
C ASN A 34 0.22 -13.90 -0.04
N LEU A 35 -1.01 -13.51 0.30
CA LEU A 35 -1.37 -13.15 1.67
C LEU A 35 -1.28 -14.36 2.60
N ARG A 36 -1.67 -15.54 2.14
CA ARG A 36 -1.52 -16.79 2.91
C ARG A 36 -0.05 -17.14 3.14
N GLU A 37 0.79 -16.99 2.13
CA GLU A 37 2.23 -17.23 2.25
C GLU A 37 2.88 -16.28 3.26
N LEU A 38 2.40 -15.03 3.32
CA LEU A 38 2.84 -14.05 4.30
C LEU A 38 2.20 -14.26 5.68
N GLN A 39 1.36 -15.28 5.82
CA GLN A 39 0.70 -15.65 7.08
C GLN A 39 -0.27 -14.57 7.60
N PHE A 40 -0.89 -13.82 6.70
CA PHE A 40 -1.98 -12.93 7.08
C PHE A 40 -3.29 -13.73 7.15
N PRO A 41 -3.94 -13.77 8.32
CA PRO A 41 -5.21 -14.49 8.43
C PRO A 41 -6.32 -13.81 7.62
N PRO A 42 -7.37 -14.56 7.23
CA PRO A 42 -8.55 -13.98 6.61
C PRO A 42 -9.10 -12.84 7.47
N GLY A 43 -9.53 -11.75 6.82
CA GLY A 43 -10.08 -10.59 7.53
C GLY A 43 -9.05 -9.60 8.04
N THR A 44 -7.76 -9.83 7.79
CA THR A 44 -6.71 -8.87 8.14
C THR A 44 -6.89 -7.55 7.41
N PHE A 45 -7.29 -7.61 6.15
CA PHE A 45 -7.51 -6.42 5.31
C PHE A 45 -9.00 -6.18 5.13
N ASP A 46 -9.40 -4.91 5.22
CA ASP A 46 -10.79 -4.49 5.08
C ASP A 46 -11.29 -4.59 3.65
N THR A 47 -10.39 -4.45 2.68
CA THR A 47 -10.70 -4.64 1.27
C THR A 47 -9.48 -5.06 0.47
N VAL A 48 -9.70 -5.71 -0.65
CA VAL A 48 -8.67 -6.05 -1.64
C VAL A 48 -9.12 -5.52 -2.99
N VAL A 49 -8.29 -4.67 -3.61
CA VAL A 49 -8.53 -4.13 -4.94
C VAL A 49 -7.51 -4.75 -5.88
N THR A 50 -7.99 -5.30 -6.99
CA THR A 50 -7.15 -5.95 -7.99
C THR A 50 -7.19 -5.21 -9.32
N GLY A 51 -6.32 -5.61 -10.25
CA GLY A 51 -6.28 -5.01 -11.58
C GLY A 51 -7.59 -5.12 -12.36
N SER A 52 -8.40 -6.16 -12.09
CA SER A 52 -9.70 -6.31 -12.75
C SER A 52 -10.79 -5.40 -12.20
N ASP A 53 -10.55 -4.76 -11.06
CA ASP A 53 -11.52 -3.85 -10.43
C ASP A 53 -11.42 -2.42 -10.97
N VAL A 54 -10.43 -2.13 -11.79
CA VAL A 54 -10.15 -0.76 -12.25
C VAL A 54 -10.01 -0.69 -13.76
N ALA A 55 -10.36 0.46 -14.35
CA ALA A 55 -10.29 0.67 -15.77
C ALA A 55 -8.86 0.90 -16.26
N ARG A 56 -8.06 1.62 -15.48
CA ARG A 56 -6.69 2.00 -15.86
C ARG A 56 -5.70 1.57 -14.79
N LYS A 57 -4.60 0.99 -15.25
CA LYS A 57 -3.52 0.53 -14.38
C LYS A 57 -2.58 1.67 -13.97
N LYS A 58 -1.77 1.43 -12.94
CA LYS A 58 -0.68 2.34 -12.54
C LYS A 58 0.15 2.72 -13.77
N PRO A 59 0.55 3.96 -13.95
CA PRO A 59 0.57 5.07 -12.99
C PRO A 59 -0.73 5.85 -12.82
N HIS A 60 -1.83 5.41 -13.43
CA HIS A 60 -3.13 6.04 -13.18
C HIS A 60 -3.57 5.80 -11.74
N PRO A 61 -4.31 6.75 -11.14
CA PRO A 61 -4.66 6.68 -9.71
C PRO A 61 -5.81 5.73 -9.39
N ASP A 62 -6.41 5.10 -10.39
CA ASP A 62 -7.68 4.36 -10.27
C ASP A 62 -7.69 3.36 -9.12
N ILE A 63 -6.62 2.57 -8.95
CA ILE A 63 -6.58 1.51 -7.95
C ILE A 63 -6.62 2.09 -6.53
N PHE A 64 -5.93 3.19 -6.27
CA PHE A 64 -5.90 3.82 -4.95
C PHE A 64 -7.15 4.64 -4.68
N LEU A 65 -7.74 5.25 -5.70
CA LEU A 65 -9.04 5.91 -5.58
C LEU A 65 -10.13 4.89 -5.22
N THR A 66 -10.10 3.73 -5.86
CA THR A 66 -11.04 2.64 -5.59
C THR A 66 -10.85 2.11 -4.17
N ALA A 67 -9.60 1.91 -3.73
CA ALA A 67 -9.32 1.45 -2.38
C ALA A 67 -9.85 2.43 -1.33
N ALA A 68 -9.55 3.72 -1.48
CA ALA A 68 -10.03 4.75 -0.56
C ALA A 68 -11.55 4.78 -0.51
N LYS A 69 -12.22 4.72 -1.66
CA LYS A 69 -13.68 4.69 -1.74
C LYS A 69 -14.27 3.50 -0.99
N ARG A 70 -13.70 2.31 -1.16
CA ARG A 70 -14.17 1.10 -0.48
C ARG A 70 -13.95 1.19 1.04
N LEU A 71 -12.91 1.86 1.48
CA LEU A 71 -12.66 2.11 2.89
C LEU A 71 -13.53 3.24 3.47
N GLY A 72 -14.23 3.99 2.62
CA GLY A 72 -15.02 5.14 3.05
C GLY A 72 -14.18 6.34 3.45
N LEU A 73 -12.99 6.48 2.87
CA LEU A 73 -12.04 7.53 3.22
C LEU A 73 -11.74 8.43 2.02
N ASP A 74 -11.37 9.68 2.33
CA ASP A 74 -10.78 10.58 1.35
C ASP A 74 -9.34 10.10 1.06
N PRO A 75 -8.87 10.12 -0.19
CA PRO A 75 -7.50 9.74 -0.50
C PRO A 75 -6.44 10.48 0.33
N ARG A 76 -6.69 11.74 0.71
CA ARG A 76 -5.77 12.51 1.56
C ARG A 76 -5.63 11.93 2.96
N GLU A 77 -6.57 11.10 3.39
CA GLU A 77 -6.53 10.41 4.67
C GLU A 77 -5.84 9.05 4.60
N CYS A 78 -5.29 8.71 3.44
CA CYS A 78 -4.71 7.39 3.19
C CYS A 78 -3.19 7.49 3.00
N LEU A 79 -2.49 6.48 3.52
CA LEU A 79 -1.09 6.23 3.22
C LEU A 79 -1.00 5.04 2.28
N VAL A 80 -0.27 5.21 1.19
CA VAL A 80 0.10 4.11 0.29
C VAL A 80 1.52 3.69 0.59
N VAL A 81 1.76 2.39 0.71
CA VAL A 81 3.09 1.80 0.78
C VAL A 81 3.37 1.16 -0.57
N GLU A 82 4.44 1.58 -1.23
CA GLU A 82 4.74 1.16 -2.61
C GLU A 82 6.24 1.02 -2.83
N ASP A 83 6.64 0.08 -3.68
CA ASP A 83 8.04 -0.17 -3.99
C ASP A 83 8.40 0.09 -5.47
N ALA A 84 7.43 0.50 -6.28
CA ALA A 84 7.61 0.72 -7.72
C ALA A 84 7.32 2.16 -8.11
N VAL A 85 8.02 2.64 -9.13
CA VAL A 85 7.86 4.02 -9.64
C VAL A 85 6.42 4.32 -10.02
N ASN A 86 5.81 3.44 -10.81
CA ASN A 86 4.42 3.66 -11.26
C ASN A 86 3.41 3.61 -10.11
N GLY A 87 3.69 2.81 -9.06
CA GLY A 87 2.84 2.76 -7.87
C GLY A 87 2.93 4.06 -7.06
N VAL A 88 4.12 4.60 -6.89
CA VAL A 88 4.32 5.89 -6.22
C VAL A 88 3.61 7.01 -7.00
N ARG A 89 3.76 7.03 -8.33
CA ARG A 89 3.07 8.01 -9.17
C ARG A 89 1.56 7.90 -9.04
N ALA A 90 1.02 6.69 -9.06
CA ALA A 90 -0.42 6.46 -8.90
C ALA A 90 -0.92 6.96 -7.54
N ALA A 91 -0.16 6.71 -6.47
CA ALA A 91 -0.51 7.17 -5.13
C ALA A 91 -0.58 8.69 -5.06
N LYS A 92 0.42 9.37 -5.61
CA LYS A 92 0.46 10.84 -5.60
C LYS A 92 -0.62 11.43 -6.51
N ALA A 93 -0.88 10.81 -7.65
CA ALA A 93 -1.97 11.23 -8.54
C ALA A 93 -3.34 11.09 -7.87
N ALA A 94 -3.51 10.11 -6.99
CA ALA A 94 -4.74 9.92 -6.21
C ALA A 94 -4.89 10.92 -5.06
N GLY A 95 -3.81 11.61 -4.68
CA GLY A 95 -3.80 12.53 -3.55
C GLY A 95 -3.46 11.84 -2.22
N CYS A 96 -2.96 10.62 -2.25
CA CYS A 96 -2.55 9.88 -1.06
C CYS A 96 -1.15 10.31 -0.61
N ARG A 97 -0.87 10.14 0.70
CA ARG A 97 0.51 10.16 1.17
C ARG A 97 1.16 8.85 0.77
N CYS A 98 2.47 8.84 0.60
CA CYS A 98 3.17 7.67 0.08
C CYS A 98 4.49 7.42 0.80
N LEU A 99 4.68 6.17 1.24
CA LEU A 99 5.93 5.65 1.73
C LEU A 99 6.53 4.75 0.65
N GLY A 100 7.68 5.14 0.12
CA GLY A 100 8.43 4.34 -0.85
C GLY A 100 9.36 3.35 -0.16
N ILE A 101 9.22 2.07 -0.47
CA ILE A 101 10.08 1.01 0.07
C ILE A 101 11.17 0.72 -0.95
N LEU A 102 12.42 0.78 -0.51
CA LEU A 102 13.60 0.74 -1.38
C LEU A 102 14.11 -0.69 -1.60
N THR A 103 13.20 -1.61 -1.96
CA THR A 103 13.56 -3.01 -2.24
C THR A 103 14.08 -3.22 -3.66
N SER A 104 13.57 -2.45 -4.63
CA SER A 104 13.89 -2.63 -6.04
C SER A 104 14.39 -1.34 -6.70
N PHE A 105 14.09 -0.19 -6.15
CA PHE A 105 14.44 1.12 -6.70
C PHE A 105 15.08 1.99 -5.63
N SER A 106 15.86 2.98 -6.07
CA SER A 106 16.49 3.95 -5.16
C SER A 106 15.51 5.03 -4.69
N ALA A 107 15.91 5.80 -3.70
CA ALA A 107 15.14 6.96 -3.27
C ALA A 107 15.00 7.99 -4.41
N ASP A 108 16.03 8.14 -5.25
CA ASP A 108 15.93 9.02 -6.41
C ASP A 108 14.89 8.54 -7.41
N ASP A 109 14.80 7.23 -7.64
CA ASP A 109 13.76 6.66 -8.51
C ASP A 109 12.36 6.89 -7.95
N LEU A 110 12.20 6.77 -6.63
CA LEU A 110 10.93 6.94 -5.92
C LEU A 110 10.79 8.34 -5.33
N HIS A 111 11.39 9.36 -5.96
CA HIS A 111 11.48 10.71 -5.39
C HIS A 111 10.13 11.38 -5.11
N GLU A 112 9.05 10.96 -5.78
CA GLU A 112 7.72 11.54 -5.54
C GLU A 112 7.09 11.07 -4.22
N ALA A 113 7.61 9.99 -3.61
CA ALA A 113 7.11 9.53 -2.32
C ALA A 113 7.42 10.56 -1.22
N ASP A 114 6.57 10.63 -0.22
CA ASP A 114 6.72 11.56 0.91
C ASP A 114 7.80 11.08 1.88
N TRP A 115 7.97 9.79 2.03
CA TRP A 115 8.99 9.15 2.86
C TRP A 115 9.60 7.98 2.13
N HIS A 116 10.80 7.59 2.57
CA HIS A 116 11.49 6.39 2.07
C HIS A 116 11.99 5.56 3.23
N ALA A 117 11.99 4.25 3.07
CA ALA A 117 12.57 3.32 4.02
C ALA A 117 13.08 2.08 3.30
N PRO A 118 14.14 1.43 3.80
CA PRO A 118 14.64 0.20 3.17
C PRO A 118 13.64 -0.94 3.27
N ASP A 119 12.83 -0.96 4.33
CA ASP A 119 11.78 -1.95 4.56
C ASP A 119 10.72 -1.38 5.53
N LEU A 120 9.67 -2.14 5.78
CA LEU A 120 8.61 -1.72 6.69
C LEU A 120 9.03 -1.70 8.15
N ALA A 121 10.03 -2.50 8.53
CA ALA A 121 10.55 -2.48 9.90
C ALA A 121 11.19 -1.12 10.22
N SER A 122 11.71 -0.43 9.22
CA SER A 122 12.39 0.86 9.36
C SER A 122 11.48 2.04 8.95
N ALA A 123 10.19 1.82 8.78
CA ALA A 123 9.26 2.88 8.38
C ALA A 123 9.23 3.99 9.43
N PRO A 124 9.30 5.28 9.00
CA PRO A 124 9.20 6.39 9.95
C PRO A 124 7.85 6.39 10.66
N ALA A 125 7.86 6.56 11.98
CA ALA A 125 6.62 6.59 12.77
C ALA A 125 5.66 7.68 12.27
N GLU A 126 6.21 8.82 11.82
CA GLU A 126 5.41 9.95 11.35
C GLU A 126 4.54 9.64 10.13
N CYS A 127 4.87 8.60 9.34
CA CYS A 127 4.06 8.25 8.18
C CYS A 127 2.66 7.72 8.57
N LEU A 128 2.49 7.31 9.82
CA LEU A 128 1.20 6.87 10.36
C LEU A 128 0.51 7.95 11.23
N GLU A 129 1.09 9.14 11.30
CA GLU A 129 0.55 10.24 12.08
C GLU A 129 -0.20 11.22 11.18
N TRP A 130 -1.45 11.49 11.55
CA TRP A 130 -2.32 12.43 10.86
C TRP A 130 -2.86 13.47 11.83
#